data_07f52bf66bc379479e57c58af3ddc8eb
#
_entry.id   07f52bf66bc379479e57c58af3ddc8eb
#
_cell.length_a   1.000
_cell.length_b   1.000
_cell.length_c   1.000
_cell.angle_alpha   90.00
_cell.angle_beta   90.00
_cell.angle_gamma   90.00
#
_symmetry.space_group_name_H-M   'P 1'
#
loop_
_entity.id
_entity.type
_entity.pdbx_description
1 polymer ?
#
loop_
_entity_poly.entity_id
_entity_poly.type
_entity_poly.pdbx_seq_one_letter_code
_entity_poly.pdbx_strand_id
1 'polypeptide(L)'
;MNNEIKISFSGVLLVVLLIVGLVGTSGYFYGKNKVTNTVAPTVAPVAQQQPAKPTVNIDQVKALFNDQNLAFGNKDSKVLFVEFSDPSCPYCHAAAGKNGTLNKQMGAQFILKADGGSYVAPVPEMKKLVDAGKAGFVWIYANGHGNGEMATKALYCAKEKGKFWQAHDLLMTDAGYTLINTTVKNDKTQSGAIAQFLKGVVESNFMKSCLDGGKYDSRISSDMAIASQFGFSGTPSFFVNTQNFAGAYSYTDLQSVVDEARK
;
A
#
# COMPACT_ATOMS: atom_id res chain seq x y z
N MET A 1 27.75 -7.74 -36.84
CA MET A 1 27.18 -8.77 -37.73
C MET A 1 25.68 -8.67 -37.63
N ASN A 2 25.06 -7.98 -38.60
CA ASN A 2 23.60 -7.82 -38.66
C ASN A 2 23.00 -9.06 -39.33
N ASN A 3 22.26 -9.87 -38.56
CA ASN A 3 21.48 -10.95 -39.13
C ASN A 3 20.10 -10.40 -39.53
N GLU A 4 19.96 -9.98 -40.76
CA GLU A 4 18.62 -9.71 -41.33
C GLU A 4 17.94 -11.03 -41.68
N ILE A 5 16.78 -11.28 -41.05
CA ILE A 5 15.94 -12.44 -41.37
C ILE A 5 15.20 -12.11 -42.66
N LYS A 6 15.66 -12.70 -43.80
CA LYS A 6 14.95 -12.63 -45.09
C LYS A 6 13.77 -13.60 -45.06
N ILE A 7 12.55 -13.09 -44.88
CA ILE A 7 11.34 -13.88 -45.01
C ILE A 7 11.01 -14.00 -46.51
N SER A 8 11.05 -15.22 -47.03
CA SER A 8 10.76 -15.51 -48.42
C SER A 8 9.24 -15.32 -48.69
N PHE A 9 8.89 -14.62 -49.77
CA PHE A 9 7.53 -14.36 -50.19
C PHE A 9 6.70 -15.65 -50.37
N SER A 10 7.33 -16.75 -50.73
CA SER A 10 6.74 -18.09 -50.87
C SER A 10 6.23 -18.66 -49.53
N GLY A 11 6.93 -18.37 -48.42
CA GLY A 11 6.56 -18.84 -47.07
C GLY A 11 5.27 -18.14 -46.54
N VAL A 12 5.16 -16.85 -46.84
CA VAL A 12 3.96 -16.06 -46.43
C VAL A 12 2.70 -16.52 -47.18
N LEU A 13 2.85 -16.84 -48.47
CA LEU A 13 1.72 -17.32 -49.28
C LEU A 13 1.19 -18.69 -48.79
N LEU A 14 2.08 -19.57 -48.34
CA LEU A 14 1.71 -20.90 -47.84
C LEU A 14 0.97 -20.84 -46.50
N VAL A 15 1.35 -19.92 -45.61
CA VAL A 15 0.66 -19.70 -44.33
C VAL A 15 -0.72 -19.11 -44.55
N VAL A 16 -0.89 -18.17 -45.48
CA VAL A 16 -2.19 -17.57 -45.77
C VAL A 16 -3.16 -18.60 -46.39
N LEU A 17 -2.68 -19.48 -47.27
CA LEU A 17 -3.50 -20.55 -47.85
C LEU A 17 -3.95 -21.60 -46.80
N LEU A 18 -3.11 -21.91 -45.82
CA LEU A 18 -3.47 -22.81 -44.69
C LEU A 18 -4.55 -22.20 -43.79
N ILE A 19 -4.48 -20.91 -43.50
CA ILE A 19 -5.49 -20.21 -42.69
C ILE A 19 -6.86 -20.15 -43.43
N VAL A 20 -6.85 -19.84 -44.70
CA VAL A 20 -8.09 -19.79 -45.51
C VAL A 20 -8.71 -21.19 -45.65
N GLY A 21 -7.90 -22.24 -45.80
CA GLY A 21 -8.36 -23.63 -45.87
C GLY A 21 -9.05 -24.07 -44.56
N LEU A 22 -8.48 -23.72 -43.38
CA LEU A 22 -9.03 -24.07 -42.09
C LEU A 22 -10.36 -23.37 -41.79
N VAL A 23 -10.51 -22.10 -42.17
CA VAL A 23 -11.76 -21.35 -41.97
C VAL A 23 -12.85 -21.83 -42.93
N GLY A 24 -12.51 -22.19 -44.19
CA GLY A 24 -13.44 -22.70 -45.18
C GLY A 24 -14.05 -24.07 -44.81
N THR A 25 -13.25 -24.99 -44.26
CA THR A 25 -13.73 -26.32 -43.83
C THR A 25 -14.59 -26.26 -42.57
N SER A 26 -14.27 -25.38 -41.61
CA SER A 26 -15.07 -25.17 -40.38
C SER A 26 -16.47 -24.61 -40.73
N GLY A 27 -16.58 -23.70 -41.70
CA GLY A 27 -17.86 -23.14 -42.13
C GLY A 27 -18.76 -24.16 -42.86
N TYR A 28 -18.17 -25.09 -43.63
CA TYR A 28 -18.93 -26.10 -44.36
C TYR A 28 -19.58 -27.16 -43.45
N PHE A 29 -18.92 -27.53 -42.34
CA PHE A 29 -19.47 -28.50 -41.38
C PHE A 29 -20.51 -27.87 -40.43
N TYR A 30 -20.48 -26.54 -40.19
CA TYR A 30 -21.44 -25.85 -39.31
C TYR A 30 -22.81 -25.68 -39.94
N GLY A 31 -22.92 -25.69 -41.28
CA GLY A 31 -24.16 -25.44 -41.99
C GLY A 31 -25.13 -26.63 -42.18
N LYS A 32 -24.74 -27.86 -41.76
CA LYS A 32 -25.58 -29.07 -41.98
C LYS A 32 -26.25 -29.65 -40.72
N ASN A 33 -25.95 -29.16 -39.51
CA ASN A 33 -26.66 -29.60 -38.33
C ASN A 33 -27.86 -28.67 -38.06
N LYS A 34 -29.07 -29.11 -38.47
CA LYS A 34 -30.31 -28.54 -37.94
C LYS A 34 -30.35 -28.80 -36.42
N VAL A 35 -30.01 -27.77 -35.64
CA VAL A 35 -30.23 -27.78 -34.22
C VAL A 35 -31.73 -27.71 -33.96
N THR A 36 -32.34 -28.81 -33.52
CA THR A 36 -33.65 -28.78 -32.89
C THR A 36 -33.54 -27.96 -31.63
N ASN A 37 -34.22 -26.83 -31.58
CA ASN A 37 -34.29 -25.96 -30.39
C ASN A 37 -35.03 -26.71 -29.26
N THR A 38 -34.30 -27.46 -28.46
CA THR A 38 -34.72 -27.76 -27.09
C THR A 38 -34.29 -26.56 -26.24
N VAL A 39 -35.24 -25.74 -25.86
CA VAL A 39 -35.04 -24.65 -24.92
C VAL A 39 -34.67 -25.26 -23.59
N ALA A 40 -33.35 -25.32 -23.32
CA ALA A 40 -32.89 -25.58 -21.98
C ALA A 40 -33.26 -24.37 -21.08
N PRO A 41 -33.73 -24.58 -19.86
CA PRO A 41 -34.03 -23.47 -18.96
C PRO A 41 -32.80 -22.62 -18.78
N THR A 42 -32.85 -21.34 -19.19
CA THR A 42 -31.81 -20.36 -18.96
C THR A 42 -31.71 -20.14 -17.44
N VAL A 43 -30.78 -20.80 -16.81
CA VAL A 43 -30.39 -20.44 -15.41
C VAL A 43 -29.78 -19.06 -15.52
N ALA A 44 -30.49 -18.06 -15.01
CA ALA A 44 -29.97 -16.71 -14.89
C ALA A 44 -28.63 -16.77 -14.16
N PRO A 45 -27.60 -16.02 -14.59
CA PRO A 45 -26.34 -15.97 -13.88
C PRO A 45 -26.65 -15.56 -12.43
N VAL A 46 -26.34 -16.44 -11.48
CA VAL A 46 -26.36 -16.09 -10.07
C VAL A 46 -25.32 -14.97 -9.93
N ALA A 47 -25.78 -13.76 -9.69
CA ALA A 47 -24.91 -12.65 -9.37
C ALA A 47 -24.06 -13.09 -8.17
N GLN A 48 -22.77 -13.33 -8.38
CA GLN A 48 -21.83 -13.56 -7.30
C GLN A 48 -21.87 -12.31 -6.43
N GLN A 49 -22.54 -12.41 -5.30
CA GLN A 49 -22.48 -11.37 -4.28
C GLN A 49 -21.02 -11.24 -3.86
N GLN A 50 -20.41 -10.14 -4.25
CA GLN A 50 -19.09 -9.77 -3.76
C GLN A 50 -19.13 -9.77 -2.23
N PRO A 51 -18.21 -10.46 -1.52
CA PRO A 51 -18.24 -10.50 -0.07
C PRO A 51 -18.35 -9.08 0.48
N ALA A 52 -19.30 -8.85 1.37
CA ALA A 52 -19.47 -7.55 2.01
C ALA A 52 -18.16 -7.15 2.70
N LYS A 53 -17.70 -5.92 2.47
CA LYS A 53 -16.49 -5.39 3.13
C LYS A 53 -16.70 -5.49 4.64
N PRO A 54 -15.70 -5.97 5.43
CA PRO A 54 -15.82 -6.08 6.89
C PRO A 54 -16.23 -4.74 7.49
N THR A 55 -17.22 -4.76 8.37
CA THR A 55 -17.61 -3.57 9.14
C THR A 55 -16.71 -3.47 10.36
N VAL A 56 -15.87 -2.45 10.41
CA VAL A 56 -15.00 -2.18 11.54
C VAL A 56 -15.79 -1.46 12.64
N ASN A 57 -15.67 -1.93 13.89
CA ASN A 57 -16.24 -1.27 15.05
C ASN A 57 -15.17 -0.55 15.90
N ILE A 58 -15.60 0.31 16.80
CA ILE A 58 -14.68 1.15 17.60
C ILE A 58 -13.83 0.34 18.57
N ASP A 59 -14.34 -0.78 19.07
CA ASP A 59 -13.58 -1.63 19.99
C ASP A 59 -12.42 -2.34 19.27
N GLN A 60 -12.61 -2.72 18.01
CA GLN A 60 -11.52 -3.22 17.16
C GLN A 60 -10.43 -2.17 16.96
N VAL A 61 -10.80 -0.90 16.74
CA VAL A 61 -9.84 0.20 16.62
C VAL A 61 -9.09 0.41 17.93
N LYS A 62 -9.80 0.46 19.07
CA LYS A 62 -9.20 0.62 20.40
C LYS A 62 -8.27 -0.54 20.77
N ALA A 63 -8.58 -1.76 20.36
CA ALA A 63 -7.75 -2.94 20.61
C ALA A 63 -6.38 -2.87 19.94
N LEU A 64 -6.20 -2.03 18.90
CA LEU A 64 -4.91 -1.80 18.26
C LEU A 64 -3.95 -0.99 19.13
N PHE A 65 -4.43 -0.26 20.15
CA PHE A 65 -3.59 0.53 21.06
C PHE A 65 -3.00 -0.36 22.15
N ASN A 66 -2.01 -1.14 21.77
CA ASN A 66 -1.26 -2.04 22.66
C ASN A 66 0.25 -1.93 22.39
N ASP A 67 1.07 -2.51 23.26
CA ASP A 67 2.53 -2.40 23.20
C ASP A 67 3.17 -3.11 22.00
N GLN A 68 2.44 -4.02 21.38
CA GLN A 68 2.93 -4.75 20.20
C GLN A 68 2.82 -3.94 18.91
N ASN A 69 1.89 -2.99 18.84
CA ASN A 69 1.66 -2.15 17.68
C ASN A 69 2.45 -0.83 17.76
N LEU A 70 2.62 -0.17 16.63
CA LEU A 70 3.17 1.20 16.57
C LEU A 70 2.04 2.19 16.91
N ALA A 71 1.67 2.23 18.20
CA ALA A 71 0.57 3.03 18.74
C ALA A 71 1.09 4.25 19.52
N PHE A 72 0.40 5.38 19.36
CA PHE A 72 0.75 6.70 19.91
C PHE A 72 -0.50 7.43 20.40
N GLY A 73 -0.36 8.24 21.46
CA GLY A 73 -1.47 8.96 22.06
C GLY A 73 -2.36 8.06 22.94
N ASN A 74 -3.61 8.47 23.14
CA ASN A 74 -4.53 7.80 24.06
C ASN A 74 -5.65 7.09 23.29
N LYS A 75 -5.84 5.79 23.54
CA LYS A 75 -6.93 4.95 22.96
C LYS A 75 -8.34 5.43 23.34
N ASP A 76 -8.47 6.23 24.40
CA ASP A 76 -9.73 6.77 24.86
C ASP A 76 -10.02 8.18 24.35
N SER A 77 -9.15 8.70 23.44
CA SER A 77 -9.42 9.94 22.72
C SER A 77 -10.68 9.81 21.87
N LYS A 78 -11.41 10.93 21.69
CA LYS A 78 -12.59 10.97 20.80
C LYS A 78 -12.24 10.67 19.33
N VAL A 79 -11.00 10.98 18.91
CA VAL A 79 -10.49 10.73 17.57
C VAL A 79 -9.38 9.68 17.62
N LEU A 80 -9.57 8.59 16.89
CA LEU A 80 -8.59 7.54 16.74
C LEU A 80 -8.26 7.37 15.26
N PHE A 81 -6.99 7.44 14.93
CA PHE A 81 -6.49 7.19 13.59
C PHE A 81 -5.85 5.81 13.50
N VAL A 82 -6.10 5.11 12.40
CA VAL A 82 -5.31 3.93 12.01
C VAL A 82 -4.82 4.16 10.60
N GLU A 83 -3.53 4.00 10.39
CA GLU A 83 -2.90 4.01 9.06
C GLU A 83 -2.41 2.61 8.71
N PHE A 84 -2.91 2.05 7.61
CA PHE A 84 -2.32 0.90 6.95
C PHE A 84 -1.39 1.41 5.87
N SER A 85 -0.09 1.12 6.02
CA SER A 85 0.95 1.78 5.25
C SER A 85 2.07 0.82 4.83
N ASP A 86 2.77 1.19 3.76
CA ASP A 86 3.96 0.50 3.27
C ASP A 86 5.05 1.55 2.97
N PRO A 87 6.21 1.51 3.66
CA PRO A 87 7.29 2.47 3.40
C PRO A 87 7.85 2.44 1.97
N SER A 88 7.53 1.42 1.17
CA SER A 88 7.90 1.35 -0.25
C SER A 88 6.86 1.95 -1.19
N CYS A 89 5.64 2.22 -0.71
CA CYS A 89 4.53 2.69 -1.53
C CYS A 89 4.61 4.20 -1.81
N PRO A 90 4.57 4.63 -3.09
CA PRO A 90 4.64 6.06 -3.43
C PRO A 90 3.48 6.88 -2.84
N TYR A 91 2.29 6.32 -2.76
CA TYR A 91 1.13 6.99 -2.17
C TYR A 91 1.24 7.14 -0.64
N CYS A 92 1.95 6.23 0.05
CA CYS A 92 2.26 6.39 1.48
C CYS A 92 3.27 7.54 1.69
N HIS A 93 4.25 7.69 0.79
CA HIS A 93 5.15 8.85 0.80
C HIS A 93 4.39 10.17 0.58
N ALA A 94 3.42 10.18 -0.35
CA ALA A 94 2.57 11.35 -0.54
C ALA A 94 1.81 11.70 0.75
N ALA A 95 1.19 10.72 1.39
CA ALA A 95 0.44 10.91 2.64
C ALA A 95 1.33 11.34 3.82
N ALA A 96 2.57 10.88 3.88
CA ALA A 96 3.57 11.30 4.86
C ALA A 96 4.04 12.76 4.64
N GLY A 97 3.96 13.27 3.40
CA GLY A 97 4.28 14.66 3.07
C GLY A 97 5.76 15.03 3.25
N LYS A 98 6.67 14.06 3.16
CA LYS A 98 8.13 14.26 3.34
C LYS A 98 8.91 14.14 2.03
N ASN A 99 8.23 13.79 0.94
CA ASN A 99 8.82 13.60 -0.38
C ASN A 99 8.14 14.52 -1.41
N GLY A 100 8.41 15.82 -1.32
CA GLY A 100 7.81 16.82 -2.23
C GLY A 100 8.16 16.58 -3.70
N THR A 101 9.32 15.99 -4.01
CA THR A 101 9.70 15.58 -5.37
C THR A 101 8.73 14.53 -5.91
N LEU A 102 8.52 13.45 -5.17
CA LEU A 102 7.60 12.39 -5.55
C LEU A 102 6.15 12.89 -5.62
N ASN A 103 5.72 13.71 -4.65
CA ASN A 103 4.40 14.31 -4.66
C ASN A 103 4.13 15.08 -5.97
N LYS A 104 5.10 15.87 -6.46
CA LYS A 104 4.99 16.60 -7.74
C LYS A 104 4.91 15.64 -8.94
N GLN A 105 5.69 14.56 -8.93
CA GLN A 105 5.71 13.55 -10.00
C GLN A 105 4.39 12.76 -10.09
N MET A 106 3.68 12.59 -8.97
CA MET A 106 2.42 11.84 -8.91
C MET A 106 1.21 12.61 -9.47
N GLY A 107 1.38 13.89 -9.79
CA GLY A 107 0.35 14.72 -10.41
C GLY A 107 -0.10 15.90 -9.54
N ALA A 108 -0.81 16.85 -10.18
CA ALA A 108 -1.18 18.13 -9.58
C ALA A 108 -1.95 18.00 -8.24
N GLN A 109 -2.79 16.97 -8.12
CA GLN A 109 -3.59 16.70 -6.92
C GLN A 109 -2.76 16.32 -5.69
N PHE A 110 -1.49 15.93 -5.87
CA PHE A 110 -0.58 15.57 -4.76
C PHE A 110 0.46 16.65 -4.46
N ILE A 111 0.51 17.74 -5.21
CA ILE A 111 1.44 18.84 -4.92
C ILE A 111 1.09 19.42 -3.55
N LEU A 112 2.08 19.37 -2.64
CA LEU A 112 1.92 19.86 -1.27
C LEU A 112 1.55 21.35 -1.24
N LYS A 113 0.71 21.74 -0.30
CA LYS A 113 0.37 23.15 -0.07
C LYS A 113 1.61 24.00 0.18
N ALA A 114 2.62 23.48 0.87
CA ALA A 114 3.90 24.14 1.08
C ALA A 114 4.70 24.37 -0.22
N ASP A 115 4.42 23.58 -1.27
CA ASP A 115 5.05 23.65 -2.59
C ASP A 115 4.17 24.37 -3.63
N GLY A 116 3.12 25.07 -3.19
CA GLY A 116 2.21 25.83 -4.04
C GLY A 116 1.01 25.05 -4.59
N GLY A 117 0.79 23.80 -4.15
CA GLY A 117 -0.37 22.99 -4.49
C GLY A 117 -1.53 23.13 -3.50
N SER A 118 -2.45 22.17 -3.55
CA SER A 118 -3.62 22.09 -2.65
C SER A 118 -3.59 20.92 -1.68
N TYR A 119 -2.68 19.98 -1.86
CA TYR A 119 -2.62 18.77 -1.05
C TYR A 119 -2.09 19.04 0.36
N VAL A 120 -2.88 18.69 1.35
CA VAL A 120 -2.49 18.68 2.76
C VAL A 120 -2.23 17.24 3.16
N ALA A 121 -0.95 16.87 3.32
CA ALA A 121 -0.57 15.50 3.70
C ALA A 121 -1.21 15.12 5.05
N PRO A 122 -1.94 13.99 5.14
CA PRO A 122 -2.73 13.67 6.33
C PRO A 122 -1.89 13.29 7.55
N VAL A 123 -0.79 12.56 7.38
CA VAL A 123 -0.01 12.04 8.50
C VAL A 123 0.56 13.14 9.41
N PRO A 124 1.16 14.24 8.90
CA PRO A 124 1.60 15.34 9.74
C PRO A 124 0.47 16.02 10.52
N GLU A 125 -0.72 16.14 9.94
CA GLU A 125 -1.88 16.76 10.61
C GLU A 125 -2.44 15.85 11.71
N MET A 126 -2.54 14.55 11.45
CA MET A 126 -2.89 13.55 12.45
C MET A 126 -1.90 13.57 13.63
N LYS A 127 -0.59 13.59 13.31
CA LYS A 127 0.46 13.68 14.34
C LYS A 127 0.31 14.93 15.21
N LYS A 128 -0.03 16.09 14.64
CA LYS A 128 -0.27 17.32 15.44
C LYS A 128 -1.39 17.12 16.47
N LEU A 129 -2.45 16.40 16.11
CA LEU A 129 -3.54 16.11 17.07
C LEU A 129 -3.10 15.14 18.16
N VAL A 130 -2.27 14.15 17.82
CA VAL A 130 -1.68 13.21 18.78
C VAL A 130 -0.75 13.94 19.74
N ASP A 131 0.18 14.77 19.23
CA ASP A 131 1.11 15.56 20.04
C ASP A 131 0.39 16.54 20.97
N ALA A 132 -0.78 17.04 20.57
CA ALA A 132 -1.65 17.89 21.37
C ALA A 132 -2.52 17.11 22.37
N GLY A 133 -2.39 15.78 22.48
CA GLY A 133 -3.22 14.92 23.34
C GLY A 133 -4.68 14.81 22.94
N LYS A 134 -5.02 15.18 21.69
CA LYS A 134 -6.42 15.25 21.18
C LYS A 134 -6.82 14.03 20.34
N ALA A 135 -5.87 13.15 20.02
CA ALA A 135 -6.11 11.94 19.23
C ALA A 135 -5.18 10.80 19.65
N GLY A 136 -5.59 9.59 19.27
CA GLY A 136 -4.70 8.43 19.21
C GLY A 136 -4.37 8.10 17.75
N PHE A 137 -3.24 7.44 17.50
CA PHE A 137 -2.78 7.03 16.18
C PHE A 137 -2.10 5.66 16.25
N VAL A 138 -2.45 4.77 15.34
CA VAL A 138 -1.79 3.47 15.16
C VAL A 138 -1.33 3.33 13.73
N TRP A 139 -0.06 2.95 13.56
CA TRP A 139 0.53 2.61 12.26
C TRP A 139 0.67 1.09 12.15
N ILE A 140 0.16 0.49 11.06
CA ILE A 140 0.16 -0.94 10.79
C ILE A 140 0.76 -1.16 9.39
N TYR A 141 1.68 -2.11 9.29
CA TYR A 141 2.19 -2.50 7.99
C TYR A 141 1.12 -3.23 7.18
N ALA A 142 1.01 -2.84 5.92
CA ALA A 142 0.25 -3.59 4.93
C ALA A 142 1.00 -3.54 3.59
N ASN A 143 1.20 -4.71 2.96
CA ASN A 143 1.97 -4.79 1.72
C ASN A 143 1.23 -4.12 0.55
N GLY A 144 1.67 -2.93 0.15
CA GLY A 144 1.11 -2.16 -0.95
C GLY A 144 2.00 -2.10 -2.19
N HIS A 145 3.33 -2.28 -2.01
CA HIS A 145 4.31 -2.13 -3.11
C HIS A 145 5.43 -3.18 -3.08
N GLY A 146 5.56 -3.94 -1.99
CA GLY A 146 6.35 -5.16 -1.92
C GLY A 146 7.79 -5.03 -1.40
N ASN A 147 8.32 -3.83 -1.15
CA ASN A 147 9.70 -3.61 -0.68
C ASN A 147 9.80 -3.05 0.75
N GLY A 148 8.68 -2.88 1.46
CA GLY A 148 8.63 -2.09 2.70
C GLY A 148 8.87 -2.86 4.00
N GLU A 149 8.98 -4.18 4.00
CA GLU A 149 9.10 -4.98 5.23
C GLU A 149 10.33 -4.62 6.07
N MET A 150 11.52 -4.51 5.43
CA MET A 150 12.75 -4.20 6.15
C MET A 150 12.68 -2.80 6.77
N ALA A 151 12.16 -1.82 6.05
CA ALA A 151 11.94 -0.48 6.57
C ALA A 151 10.92 -0.46 7.72
N THR A 152 9.85 -1.27 7.63
CA THR A 152 8.88 -1.46 8.70
C THR A 152 9.52 -2.03 9.96
N LYS A 153 10.34 -3.06 9.82
CA LYS A 153 11.11 -3.64 10.96
C LYS A 153 12.01 -2.57 11.59
N ALA A 154 12.63 -1.71 10.79
CA ALA A 154 13.42 -0.58 11.30
C ALA A 154 12.56 0.44 12.08
N LEU A 155 11.31 0.67 11.69
CA LEU A 155 10.37 1.50 12.46
C LEU A 155 10.05 0.89 13.81
N TYR A 156 9.85 -0.44 13.90
CA TYR A 156 9.68 -1.13 15.18
C TYR A 156 10.93 -1.04 16.06
N CYS A 157 12.13 -1.23 15.48
CA CYS A 157 13.39 -1.03 16.19
C CYS A 157 13.54 0.42 16.70
N ALA A 158 13.18 1.41 15.89
CA ALA A 158 13.22 2.82 16.27
C ALA A 158 12.23 3.15 17.38
N LYS A 159 11.05 2.50 17.42
CA LYS A 159 10.07 2.65 18.51
C LYS A 159 10.67 2.27 19.85
N GLU A 160 11.49 1.23 19.94
CA GLU A 160 12.17 0.82 21.20
C GLU A 160 13.02 1.96 21.81
N LYS A 161 13.50 2.87 20.97
CA LYS A 161 14.28 4.05 21.36
C LYS A 161 13.42 5.33 21.43
N GLY A 162 12.09 5.22 21.33
CA GLY A 162 11.20 6.39 21.28
C GLY A 162 11.41 7.27 20.04
N LYS A 163 11.93 6.69 18.94
CA LYS A 163 12.35 7.41 17.72
C LYS A 163 11.54 7.06 16.47
N PHE A 164 10.34 6.49 16.64
CA PHE A 164 9.49 6.11 15.51
C PHE A 164 9.29 7.27 14.53
N TRP A 165 8.80 8.42 14.99
CA TRP A 165 8.47 9.53 14.12
C TRP A 165 9.66 10.08 13.35
N GLN A 166 10.82 10.18 14.02
CA GLN A 166 12.05 10.65 13.38
C GLN A 166 12.53 9.65 12.30
N ALA A 167 12.45 8.35 12.59
CA ALA A 167 12.81 7.32 11.63
C ALA A 167 11.80 7.25 10.47
N HIS A 168 10.50 7.32 10.78
CA HIS A 168 9.43 7.39 9.80
C HIS A 168 9.64 8.57 8.84
N ASP A 169 9.78 9.77 9.37
CA ASP A 169 9.93 10.98 8.57
C ASP A 169 11.15 10.90 7.64
N LEU A 170 12.26 10.32 8.12
CA LEU A 170 13.48 10.17 7.33
C LEU A 170 13.30 9.08 6.24
N LEU A 171 12.68 7.94 6.56
CA LEU A 171 12.39 6.89 5.58
C LEU A 171 11.39 7.33 4.52
N MET A 172 10.49 8.24 4.85
CA MET A 172 9.49 8.79 3.91
C MET A 172 10.01 9.94 3.04
N THR A 173 11.31 10.29 3.11
CA THR A 173 11.94 11.25 2.17
C THR A 173 12.21 10.62 0.81
N ASP A 174 12.60 11.43 -0.18
CA ASP A 174 13.05 10.97 -1.49
C ASP A 174 14.24 9.99 -1.40
N ALA A 175 15.22 10.32 -0.55
CA ALA A 175 16.37 9.45 -0.29
C ALA A 175 15.95 8.12 0.37
N GLY A 176 14.98 8.15 1.30
CA GLY A 176 14.44 6.95 1.92
C GLY A 176 13.66 6.09 0.91
N TYR A 177 12.84 6.70 0.06
CA TYR A 177 12.13 6.02 -1.03
C TYR A 177 13.11 5.29 -1.97
N THR A 178 14.15 5.99 -2.39
CA THR A 178 15.20 5.42 -3.24
C THR A 178 15.92 4.28 -2.54
N LEU A 179 16.35 4.46 -1.28
CA LEU A 179 17.00 3.41 -0.50
C LEU A 179 16.14 2.14 -0.43
N ILE A 180 14.88 2.27 -0.05
CA ILE A 180 13.96 1.14 0.14
C ILE A 180 13.72 0.41 -1.17
N ASN A 181 13.45 1.14 -2.25
CA ASN A 181 13.00 0.55 -3.52
C ASN A 181 14.12 0.13 -4.47
N THR A 182 15.34 0.65 -4.29
CA THR A 182 16.45 0.32 -5.20
C THR A 182 17.56 -0.49 -4.53
N THR A 183 17.87 -0.22 -3.27
CA THR A 183 19.00 -0.82 -2.56
C THR A 183 18.57 -1.97 -1.66
N VAL A 184 17.60 -1.72 -0.78
CA VAL A 184 17.23 -2.66 0.29
C VAL A 184 16.30 -3.76 -0.21
N LYS A 185 15.18 -3.43 -0.82
CA LYS A 185 14.21 -4.37 -1.44
C LYS A 185 13.90 -5.61 -0.57
N ASN A 186 13.78 -5.43 0.73
CA ASN A 186 13.60 -6.51 1.72
C ASN A 186 14.76 -7.53 1.83
N ASP A 187 15.90 -7.28 1.21
CA ASP A 187 17.09 -8.12 1.35
C ASP A 187 17.69 -7.96 2.75
N LYS A 188 17.69 -9.04 3.55
CA LYS A 188 18.23 -9.04 4.91
C LYS A 188 19.73 -8.68 4.97
N THR A 189 20.50 -8.93 3.90
CA THR A 189 21.91 -8.57 3.81
C THR A 189 22.12 -7.05 3.78
N GLN A 190 21.07 -6.28 3.45
CA GLN A 190 21.07 -4.82 3.38
C GLN A 190 20.67 -4.13 4.71
N SER A 191 20.57 -4.86 5.81
CA SER A 191 20.28 -4.27 7.14
C SER A 191 21.25 -3.14 7.50
N GLY A 192 22.52 -3.28 7.13
CA GLY A 192 23.56 -2.26 7.30
C GLY A 192 23.26 -0.95 6.55
N ALA A 193 22.64 -1.01 5.37
CA ALA A 193 22.28 0.17 4.59
C ALA A 193 21.17 0.99 5.30
N ILE A 194 20.14 0.33 5.84
CA ILE A 194 19.10 1.01 6.65
C ILE A 194 19.70 1.56 7.95
N ALA A 195 20.54 0.78 8.65
CA ALA A 195 21.17 1.22 9.89
C ALA A 195 22.04 2.47 9.67
N GLN A 196 22.81 2.52 8.59
CA GLN A 196 23.62 3.67 8.23
C GLN A 196 22.76 4.88 7.83
N PHE A 197 21.65 4.65 7.11
CA PHE A 197 20.73 5.72 6.74
C PHE A 197 20.07 6.38 7.95
N LEU A 198 19.71 5.58 8.96
CA LEU A 198 19.06 6.04 10.17
C LEU A 198 20.03 6.45 11.31
N LYS A 199 21.36 6.47 11.08
CA LYS A 199 22.38 6.71 12.12
C LYS A 199 22.23 8.04 12.88
N GLY A 200 21.63 9.04 12.25
CA GLY A 200 21.34 10.33 12.89
C GLY A 200 20.12 10.31 13.82
N VAL A 201 19.34 9.22 13.80
CA VAL A 201 18.11 9.05 14.57
C VAL A 201 18.27 7.97 15.64
N VAL A 202 18.83 6.82 15.25
CA VAL A 202 19.06 5.65 16.10
C VAL A 202 20.49 5.17 15.90
N GLU A 203 21.12 4.73 16.97
CA GLU A 203 22.49 4.22 16.93
C GLU A 203 22.58 3.03 15.95
N SER A 204 23.58 3.08 15.06
CA SER A 204 23.68 2.20 13.89
C SER A 204 23.86 0.73 14.25
N ASN A 205 24.70 0.42 15.28
CA ASN A 205 24.91 -0.97 15.70
C ASN A 205 23.64 -1.56 16.33
N PHE A 206 22.91 -0.75 17.11
CA PHE A 206 21.61 -1.18 17.65
C PHE A 206 20.61 -1.49 16.52
N MET A 207 20.47 -0.58 15.56
CA MET A 207 19.54 -0.76 14.44
C MET A 207 19.91 -2.02 13.65
N LYS A 208 21.18 -2.18 13.28
CA LYS A 208 21.65 -3.35 12.56
C LYS A 208 21.40 -4.65 13.34
N SER A 209 21.76 -4.70 14.61
CA SER A 209 21.56 -5.88 15.46
C SER A 209 20.06 -6.24 15.63
N CYS A 210 19.20 -5.23 15.74
CA CYS A 210 17.75 -5.43 15.81
C CYS A 210 17.20 -6.06 14.54
N LEU A 211 17.64 -5.58 13.37
CA LEU A 211 17.24 -6.11 12.06
C LEU A 211 17.79 -7.52 11.81
N ASP A 212 19.08 -7.74 12.04
CA ASP A 212 19.74 -9.04 11.82
C ASP A 212 19.17 -10.12 12.75
N GLY A 213 18.79 -9.76 13.97
CA GLY A 213 18.21 -10.65 14.96
C GLY A 213 16.78 -11.12 14.61
N GLY A 214 16.15 -10.53 13.60
CA GLY A 214 14.81 -10.94 13.15
C GLY A 214 13.69 -10.71 14.18
N LYS A 215 13.92 -9.85 15.19
CA LYS A 215 13.00 -9.62 16.32
C LYS A 215 11.57 -9.31 15.89
N TYR A 216 11.41 -8.64 14.76
CA TYR A 216 10.11 -8.21 14.23
C TYR A 216 9.65 -8.97 12.98
N ASP A 217 10.26 -10.13 12.66
CA ASP A 217 9.86 -10.93 11.50
C ASP A 217 8.39 -11.40 11.59
N SER A 218 7.99 -11.92 12.78
CA SER A 218 6.61 -12.34 13.01
C SER A 218 5.62 -11.16 13.09
N ARG A 219 6.10 -9.96 13.43
CA ARG A 219 5.25 -8.77 13.53
C ARG A 219 4.67 -8.39 12.16
N ILE A 220 5.44 -8.52 11.09
CA ILE A 220 4.98 -8.28 9.72
C ILE A 220 3.76 -9.14 9.38
N SER A 221 3.80 -10.44 9.69
CA SER A 221 2.65 -11.33 9.46
C SER A 221 1.44 -10.94 10.30
N SER A 222 1.65 -10.52 11.55
CA SER A 222 0.58 -10.05 12.43
C SER A 222 -0.06 -8.76 11.91
N ASP A 223 0.74 -7.81 11.43
CA ASP A 223 0.25 -6.57 10.84
C ASP A 223 -0.60 -6.85 9.58
N MET A 224 -0.14 -7.75 8.72
CA MET A 224 -0.90 -8.20 7.54
C MET A 224 -2.23 -8.86 7.91
N ALA A 225 -2.27 -9.65 9.00
CA ALA A 225 -3.50 -10.24 9.51
C ALA A 225 -4.49 -9.17 10.02
N ILE A 226 -3.98 -8.16 10.74
CA ILE A 226 -4.79 -7.00 11.17
C ILE A 226 -5.33 -6.26 9.93
N ALA A 227 -4.49 -5.96 8.94
CA ALA A 227 -4.91 -5.29 7.73
C ALA A 227 -6.05 -6.06 7.02
N SER A 228 -5.95 -7.39 6.93
CA SER A 228 -6.99 -8.25 6.37
C SER A 228 -8.30 -8.15 7.15
N GLN A 229 -8.26 -8.16 8.49
CA GLN A 229 -9.44 -8.04 9.35
C GLN A 229 -10.15 -6.68 9.17
N PHE A 230 -9.40 -5.63 8.87
CA PHE A 230 -9.93 -4.29 8.60
C PHE A 230 -10.42 -4.09 7.14
N GLY A 231 -10.39 -5.16 6.32
CA GLY A 231 -10.82 -5.10 4.93
C GLY A 231 -9.88 -4.27 4.04
N PHE A 232 -8.58 -4.34 4.35
CA PHE A 232 -7.53 -3.66 3.59
C PHE A 232 -7.59 -3.99 2.10
N SER A 233 -7.45 -2.97 1.26
CA SER A 233 -7.50 -3.09 -0.21
C SER A 233 -6.37 -2.36 -0.94
N GLY A 234 -5.47 -1.69 -0.21
CA GLY A 234 -4.34 -0.95 -0.77
C GLY A 234 -3.80 0.11 0.20
N THR A 235 -2.54 0.52 -0.01
CA THR A 235 -1.85 1.53 0.81
C THR A 235 -1.77 2.89 0.12
N PRO A 236 -1.81 3.98 0.89
CA PRO A 236 -2.23 4.00 2.29
C PRO A 236 -3.73 3.76 2.43
N SER A 237 -4.18 3.29 3.58
CA SER A 237 -5.59 3.31 3.95
C SER A 237 -5.69 3.87 5.36
N PHE A 238 -6.58 4.84 5.56
CA PHE A 238 -6.79 5.49 6.84
C PHE A 238 -8.15 5.13 7.42
N PHE A 239 -8.19 4.99 8.73
CA PHE A 239 -9.44 5.05 9.48
C PHE A 239 -9.43 6.28 10.37
N VAL A 240 -10.55 6.99 10.39
CA VAL A 240 -10.89 7.98 11.41
C VAL A 240 -12.01 7.34 12.21
N ASN A 241 -11.72 6.90 13.42
CA ASN A 241 -12.56 5.99 14.18
C ASN A 241 -12.91 4.75 13.34
N THR A 242 -14.17 4.58 12.95
CA THR A 242 -14.63 3.43 12.14
C THR A 242 -14.77 3.77 10.64
N GLN A 243 -14.60 5.03 10.25
CA GLN A 243 -14.74 5.44 8.86
C GLN A 243 -13.45 5.24 8.08
N ASN A 244 -13.51 4.48 6.99
CA ASN A 244 -12.38 4.15 6.12
C ASN A 244 -12.21 5.13 4.96
N PHE A 245 -10.96 5.51 4.71
CA PHE A 245 -10.49 6.30 3.57
C PHE A 245 -9.37 5.51 2.87
N ALA A 246 -9.70 4.82 1.79
CA ALA A 246 -8.75 3.99 1.03
C ALA A 246 -8.03 4.83 -0.02
N GLY A 247 -6.76 5.16 0.23
CA GLY A 247 -5.91 5.96 -0.64
C GLY A 247 -5.27 7.15 0.08
N ALA A 248 -4.40 7.86 -0.64
CA ALA A 248 -3.70 9.05 -0.14
C ALA A 248 -4.61 10.30 -0.22
N TYR A 249 -5.71 10.28 0.51
CA TYR A 249 -6.61 11.43 0.64
C TYR A 249 -5.88 12.64 1.23
N SER A 250 -6.24 13.86 0.81
CA SER A 250 -5.81 15.06 1.51
C SER A 250 -6.42 15.11 2.90
N TYR A 251 -5.73 15.66 3.89
CA TYR A 251 -6.31 15.86 5.23
C TYR A 251 -7.61 16.67 5.19
N THR A 252 -7.73 17.59 4.23
CA THR A 252 -8.97 18.35 4.02
C THR A 252 -10.18 17.49 3.74
N ASP A 253 -9.99 16.31 3.12
CA ASP A 253 -11.06 15.37 2.82
C ASP A 253 -11.51 14.58 4.07
N LEU A 254 -10.62 14.44 5.07
CA LEU A 254 -10.88 13.77 6.33
C LEU A 254 -11.40 14.74 7.40
N GLN A 255 -11.20 16.03 7.22
CA GLN A 255 -11.36 17.05 8.25
C GLN A 255 -12.79 17.08 8.83
N SER A 256 -13.81 16.95 7.99
CA SER A 256 -15.21 16.97 8.46
C SER A 256 -15.51 15.82 9.43
N VAL A 257 -14.96 14.62 9.15
CA VAL A 257 -15.11 13.44 10.02
C VAL A 257 -14.32 13.61 11.33
N VAL A 258 -13.12 14.16 11.25
CA VAL A 258 -12.30 14.47 12.42
C VAL A 258 -13.00 15.50 13.31
N ASP A 259 -13.56 16.56 12.72
CA ASP A 259 -14.27 17.61 13.48
C ASP A 259 -15.57 17.11 14.09
N GLU A 260 -16.30 16.23 13.41
CA GLU A 260 -17.48 15.58 13.98
C GLU A 260 -17.11 14.68 15.16
N ALA A 261 -16.07 13.86 15.02
CA ALA A 261 -15.61 12.98 16.10
C ALA A 261 -15.10 13.74 17.35
N ARG A 262 -14.71 15.00 17.21
CA ARG A 262 -14.22 15.85 18.32
C ARG A 262 -15.33 16.45 19.18
N LYS A 263 -16.56 16.54 18.66
CA LYS A 263 -17.72 17.04 19.39
C LYS A 263 -18.11 16.09 20.53
#